data_531cb621ef8dc24d33047fa68ddfef28
#
_entry.id   531cb621ef8dc24d33047fa68ddfef28
#
_cell.length_a   1.000
_cell.length_b   1.000
_cell.length_c   1.000
_cell.angle_alpha   90.00
_cell.angle_beta   90.00
_cell.angle_gamma   90.00
#
_symmetry.space_group_name_H-M   'P 1'
#
loop_
_entity.id
_entity.type
_entity.pdbx_description
1 polymer ?
#
loop_
_entity_poly.entity_id
_entity_poly.type
_entity_poly.pdbx_seq_one_letter_code
_entity_poly.pdbx_strand_id
1 'polypeptide(L)'
;MENSQIQDSYKSIAAESRGLFKDNGSRFIAHAYPVETEEEVKEIVAALKKEYYDARHHVYAYRLGYKGDKFRANDDGEPSGSSGRPVLGQIDSYGLSDILVVVVRYFGGIKLGIPGLIRAYKTSTADALANAQIVEKIASKMYRIHFGYMSMNSVMKVLKDMGLEQKNQKFDMECSIDTSVRLSLLETFEERMGDVEGCHLEEI
;
A
#
# COMPACT_ATOMS: atom_id res chain seq x y z
N MET A 1 27.47 8.32 16.10
CA MET A 1 26.05 7.94 16.21
C MET A 1 25.53 8.00 14.79
N GLU A 2 25.32 6.85 14.17
CA GLU A 2 24.74 6.78 12.83
C GLU A 2 23.32 7.32 12.91
N ASN A 3 23.10 8.43 12.22
CA ASN A 3 21.78 8.98 12.00
C ASN A 3 21.08 7.98 11.06
N SER A 4 20.36 7.00 11.60
CA SER A 4 19.52 6.12 10.81
C SER A 4 18.39 6.97 10.24
N GLN A 5 18.62 7.55 9.05
CA GLN A 5 17.57 8.23 8.31
C GLN A 5 16.39 7.26 8.19
N ILE A 6 15.27 7.63 8.77
CA ILE A 6 14.01 6.87 8.61
C ILE A 6 13.71 6.84 7.13
N GLN A 7 13.78 5.64 6.54
CA GLN A 7 13.37 5.45 5.15
C GLN A 7 11.84 5.52 5.12
N ASP A 8 11.31 6.62 4.66
CA ASP A 8 9.86 6.91 4.61
C ASP A 8 9.29 6.87 3.19
N SER A 9 10.09 6.49 2.20
CA SER A 9 9.63 6.24 0.85
C SER A 9 9.55 4.72 0.59
N TYR A 10 8.51 4.30 -0.14
CA TYR A 10 8.27 2.92 -0.54
C TYR A 10 7.59 2.86 -1.90
N LYS A 11 7.65 1.69 -2.55
CA LYS A 11 7.07 1.50 -3.88
C LYS A 11 5.69 0.86 -3.79
N SER A 12 4.78 1.31 -4.64
CA SER A 12 3.46 0.72 -4.88
C SER A 12 3.12 0.79 -6.37
N ILE A 13 1.87 0.52 -6.73
CA ILE A 13 1.37 0.69 -8.10
C ILE A 13 0.35 1.83 -8.15
N ALA A 14 0.29 2.55 -9.30
CA ALA A 14 -0.59 3.69 -9.45
C ALA A 14 -2.06 3.31 -9.67
N ALA A 15 -2.31 2.17 -10.33
CA ALA A 15 -3.64 1.70 -10.73
C ALA A 15 -3.65 0.17 -10.91
N GLU A 16 -4.85 -0.38 -11.14
CA GLU A 16 -5.01 -1.79 -11.49
C GLU A 16 -4.13 -2.17 -12.71
N SER A 17 -3.51 -3.35 -12.61
CA SER A 17 -2.84 -3.99 -13.74
C SER A 17 -3.20 -5.47 -13.82
N ARG A 18 -3.03 -6.05 -15.01
CA ARG A 18 -3.42 -7.44 -15.27
C ARG A 18 -2.31 -8.20 -15.96
N GLY A 19 -2.25 -9.50 -15.66
CA GLY A 19 -1.34 -10.45 -16.29
C GLY A 19 -2.04 -11.77 -16.59
N LEU A 20 -1.51 -12.52 -17.53
CA LEU A 20 -2.07 -13.79 -17.97
C LEU A 20 -0.96 -14.82 -18.20
N PHE A 21 -1.15 -16.00 -17.64
CA PHE A 21 -0.32 -17.15 -17.95
C PHE A 21 -1.19 -18.36 -18.28
N LYS A 22 -0.77 -19.17 -19.26
CA LYS A 22 -1.47 -20.39 -19.68
C LYS A 22 -0.50 -21.56 -19.65
N ASP A 23 -0.95 -22.69 -19.11
CA ASP A 23 -0.17 -23.93 -19.07
C ASP A 23 -1.10 -25.14 -19.10
N ASN A 24 -0.87 -26.07 -20.01
CA ASN A 24 -1.64 -27.32 -20.17
C ASN A 24 -3.16 -27.10 -20.11
N GLY A 25 -3.69 -26.12 -20.86
CA GLY A 25 -5.10 -25.74 -20.90
C GLY A 25 -5.58 -24.93 -19.69
N SER A 26 -4.83 -24.87 -18.58
CA SER A 26 -5.16 -24.00 -17.45
C SER A 26 -4.86 -22.53 -17.78
N ARG A 27 -5.69 -21.62 -17.22
CA ARG A 27 -5.51 -20.16 -17.32
C ARG A 27 -5.36 -19.57 -15.94
N PHE A 28 -4.37 -18.70 -15.79
CA PHE A 28 -4.07 -17.96 -14.57
C PHE A 28 -4.14 -16.47 -14.90
N ILE A 29 -5.19 -15.81 -14.42
CA ILE A 29 -5.46 -14.38 -14.67
C ILE A 29 -5.10 -13.65 -13.39
N ALA A 30 -4.00 -12.89 -13.41
CA ALA A 30 -3.56 -12.10 -12.27
C ALA A 30 -4.11 -10.67 -12.37
N HIS A 31 -4.63 -10.18 -11.26
CA HIS A 31 -5.08 -8.80 -11.07
C HIS A 31 -4.28 -8.21 -9.93
N ALA A 32 -3.58 -7.11 -10.16
CA ALA A 32 -2.88 -6.35 -9.14
C ALA A 32 -3.61 -5.03 -8.89
N TYR A 33 -3.86 -4.72 -7.61
CA TYR A 33 -4.57 -3.49 -7.18
C TYR A 33 -3.75 -2.72 -6.16
N PRO A 34 -3.69 -1.38 -6.22
CA PRO A 34 -3.25 -0.58 -5.09
C PRO A 34 -4.30 -0.67 -3.98
N VAL A 35 -3.87 -0.97 -2.76
CA VAL A 35 -4.73 -1.07 -1.56
C VAL A 35 -3.97 -0.57 -0.35
N GLU A 36 -4.65 -0.02 0.65
CA GLU A 36 -4.04 0.48 1.88
C GLU A 36 -4.58 -0.23 3.13
N THR A 37 -5.75 -0.90 2.99
CA THR A 37 -6.44 -1.54 4.12
C THR A 37 -6.81 -3.00 3.82
N GLU A 38 -7.01 -3.80 4.88
CA GLU A 38 -7.53 -5.16 4.75
C GLU A 38 -9.01 -5.20 4.35
N GLU A 39 -9.73 -4.13 4.62
CA GLU A 39 -11.12 -3.95 4.22
C GLU A 39 -11.22 -3.85 2.69
N GLU A 40 -10.40 -3.01 2.05
CA GLU A 40 -10.28 -2.93 0.59
C GLU A 40 -9.89 -4.27 -0.03
N VAL A 41 -8.95 -4.98 0.60
CA VAL A 41 -8.58 -6.35 0.16
C VAL A 41 -9.79 -7.27 0.14
N LYS A 42 -10.58 -7.30 1.22
CA LYS A 42 -11.79 -8.15 1.31
C LYS A 42 -12.82 -7.81 0.26
N GLU A 43 -13.06 -6.52 0.02
CA GLU A 43 -14.01 -6.03 -0.99
C GLU A 43 -13.60 -6.43 -2.40
N ILE A 44 -12.34 -6.21 -2.77
CA ILE A 44 -11.82 -6.57 -4.10
C ILE A 44 -11.84 -8.08 -4.32
N VAL A 45 -11.41 -8.88 -3.33
CA VAL A 45 -11.46 -10.36 -3.43
C VAL A 45 -12.90 -10.84 -3.59
N ALA A 46 -13.85 -10.27 -2.85
CA ALA A 46 -15.27 -10.61 -2.96
C ALA A 46 -15.84 -10.21 -4.33
N ALA A 47 -15.46 -9.05 -4.87
CA ALA A 47 -15.88 -8.60 -6.20
C ALA A 47 -15.35 -9.54 -7.29
N LEU A 48 -14.08 -9.93 -7.23
CA LEU A 48 -13.49 -10.86 -8.19
C LEU A 48 -14.09 -12.27 -8.09
N LYS A 49 -14.43 -12.75 -6.89
CA LYS A 49 -15.15 -14.02 -6.72
C LYS A 49 -16.55 -13.98 -7.35
N LYS A 50 -17.20 -12.83 -7.35
CA LYS A 50 -18.49 -12.64 -8.01
C LYS A 50 -18.36 -12.51 -9.53
N GLU A 51 -17.33 -11.79 -10.01
CA GLU A 51 -17.05 -11.63 -11.44
C GLU A 51 -16.66 -12.96 -12.09
N TYR A 52 -15.75 -13.71 -11.46
CA TYR A 52 -15.23 -14.99 -11.92
C TYR A 52 -15.86 -16.17 -11.15
N TYR A 53 -17.17 -16.15 -10.99
CA TYR A 53 -17.93 -17.11 -10.14
C TYR A 53 -17.76 -18.58 -10.55
N ASP A 54 -17.42 -18.83 -11.79
CA ASP A 54 -17.18 -20.16 -12.37
C ASP A 54 -15.72 -20.62 -12.25
N ALA A 55 -14.81 -19.76 -11.77
CA ALA A 55 -13.44 -20.12 -11.50
C ALA A 55 -13.33 -20.90 -10.19
N ARG A 56 -12.41 -21.89 -10.15
CA ARG A 56 -12.26 -22.79 -9.00
C ARG A 56 -11.45 -22.17 -7.86
N HIS A 57 -10.48 -21.32 -8.17
CA HIS A 57 -9.56 -20.74 -7.20
C HIS A 57 -9.35 -19.25 -7.46
N HIS A 58 -9.37 -18.47 -6.37
CA HIS A 58 -9.07 -17.03 -6.32
C HIS A 58 -7.96 -16.84 -5.30
N VAL A 59 -6.77 -17.29 -5.66
CA VAL A 59 -5.57 -17.19 -4.84
C VAL A 59 -5.18 -15.72 -4.70
N TYR A 60 -4.77 -15.29 -3.51
CA TYR A 60 -4.33 -13.91 -3.35
C TYR A 60 -3.19 -13.77 -2.34
N ALA A 61 -2.44 -12.69 -2.51
CA ALA A 61 -1.53 -12.19 -1.51
C ALA A 61 -1.53 -10.66 -1.50
N TYR A 62 -1.26 -10.08 -0.34
CA TYR A 62 -1.10 -8.65 -0.18
C TYR A 62 0.05 -8.30 0.76
N ARG A 63 0.54 -7.08 0.64
CA ARG A 63 1.47 -6.44 1.56
C ARG A 63 1.03 -5.00 1.76
N LEU A 64 0.92 -4.54 3.02
CA LEU A 64 0.40 -3.23 3.41
C LEU A 64 1.39 -2.49 4.29
N GLY A 65 1.30 -1.16 4.22
CA GLY A 65 2.08 -0.21 5.00
C GLY A 65 3.48 0.02 4.44
N TYR A 66 4.07 1.15 4.79
CA TYR A 66 5.37 1.57 4.27
C TYR A 66 6.54 0.63 4.64
N LYS A 67 6.44 -0.09 5.77
CA LYS A 67 7.40 -1.14 6.17
C LYS A 67 7.10 -2.48 5.51
N GLY A 68 5.89 -2.65 4.96
CA GLY A 68 5.45 -3.90 4.39
C GLY A 68 5.37 -5.05 5.40
N ASP A 69 5.24 -4.77 6.69
CA ASP A 69 5.21 -5.75 7.78
C ASP A 69 3.85 -6.43 7.93
N LYS A 70 2.79 -5.82 7.41
CA LYS A 70 1.46 -6.40 7.38
C LYS A 70 1.21 -7.09 6.03
N PHE A 71 1.21 -8.43 6.02
CA PHE A 71 1.04 -9.21 4.80
C PHE A 71 0.26 -10.50 5.03
N ARG A 72 -0.30 -11.03 3.95
CA ARG A 72 -0.98 -12.33 3.95
C ARG A 72 -0.86 -13.00 2.59
N ALA A 73 -0.81 -14.34 2.59
CA ALA A 73 -0.95 -15.19 1.41
C ALA A 73 -2.05 -16.23 1.65
N ASN A 74 -2.89 -16.48 0.63
CA ASN A 74 -4.01 -17.41 0.71
C ASN A 74 -4.04 -18.29 -0.54
N ASP A 75 -4.03 -19.61 -0.34
CA ASP A 75 -4.01 -20.59 -1.42
C ASP A 75 -5.40 -20.92 -1.98
N ASP A 76 -6.50 -20.46 -1.35
CA ASP A 76 -7.91 -20.65 -1.78
C ASP A 76 -8.22 -22.06 -2.29
N GLY A 77 -7.78 -23.09 -1.54
CA GLY A 77 -8.04 -24.51 -1.85
C GLY A 77 -7.01 -25.19 -2.76
N GLU A 78 -6.00 -24.48 -3.25
CA GLU A 78 -4.83 -25.11 -3.87
C GLU A 78 -3.95 -25.81 -2.80
N PRO A 79 -3.04 -26.73 -3.17
CA PRO A 79 -2.11 -27.33 -2.23
C PRO A 79 -1.33 -26.27 -1.45
N SER A 80 -1.19 -26.48 -0.13
CA SER A 80 -0.59 -25.51 0.79
C SER A 80 0.77 -25.01 0.31
N GLY A 81 0.92 -23.68 0.21
CA GLY A 81 2.15 -22.99 -0.15
C GLY A 81 2.51 -23.05 -1.65
N SER A 82 1.66 -23.68 -2.49
CA SER A 82 1.93 -23.80 -3.93
C SER A 82 1.44 -22.62 -4.76
N SER A 83 0.72 -21.67 -4.16
CA SER A 83 0.04 -20.61 -4.90
C SER A 83 0.15 -19.25 -4.21
N GLY A 84 -0.40 -19.04 -3.03
CA GLY A 84 -0.36 -17.76 -2.33
C GLY A 84 1.08 -17.29 -1.99
N ARG A 85 1.94 -18.18 -1.52
CA ARG A 85 3.36 -17.85 -1.27
C ARG A 85 4.12 -17.45 -2.53
N PRO A 86 4.03 -18.16 -3.67
CA PRO A 86 4.57 -17.71 -4.95
C PRO A 86 4.11 -16.31 -5.38
N VAL A 87 2.82 -15.97 -5.16
CA VAL A 87 2.29 -14.64 -5.44
C VAL A 87 2.95 -13.59 -4.53
N LEU A 88 2.99 -13.83 -3.21
CA LEU A 88 3.64 -12.94 -2.26
C LEU A 88 5.13 -12.74 -2.59
N GLY A 89 5.83 -13.83 -2.93
CA GLY A 89 7.25 -13.76 -3.32
C GLY A 89 7.51 -12.91 -4.55
N GLN A 90 6.53 -12.76 -5.46
CA GLN A 90 6.66 -11.81 -6.59
C GLN A 90 6.47 -10.37 -6.13
N ILE A 91 5.50 -10.07 -5.25
CA ILE A 91 5.35 -8.75 -4.63
C ILE A 91 6.66 -8.34 -3.98
N ASP A 92 7.27 -9.26 -3.20
CA ASP A 92 8.54 -9.04 -2.50
C ASP A 92 9.70 -8.77 -3.46
N SER A 93 9.78 -9.52 -4.57
CA SER A 93 10.84 -9.36 -5.57
C SER A 93 10.82 -8.01 -6.29
N TYR A 94 9.65 -7.38 -6.38
CA TYR A 94 9.49 -6.02 -6.91
C TYR A 94 9.65 -4.93 -5.83
N GLY A 95 9.76 -5.33 -4.54
CA GLY A 95 9.86 -4.41 -3.41
C GLY A 95 8.62 -3.55 -3.22
N LEU A 96 7.45 -4.10 -3.49
CA LEU A 96 6.16 -3.38 -3.45
C LEU A 96 5.47 -3.55 -2.11
N SER A 97 4.78 -2.50 -1.68
CA SER A 97 3.83 -2.49 -0.58
C SER A 97 2.57 -1.71 -0.96
N ASP A 98 1.54 -1.73 -0.12
CA ASP A 98 0.20 -1.22 -0.42
C ASP A 98 -0.33 -1.79 -1.74
N ILE A 99 -0.25 -3.12 -1.84
CA ILE A 99 -0.63 -3.88 -3.03
C ILE A 99 -1.33 -5.18 -2.66
N LEU A 100 -2.37 -5.51 -3.43
CA LEU A 100 -3.02 -6.81 -3.48
C LEU A 100 -2.81 -7.41 -4.87
N VAL A 101 -2.47 -8.70 -4.93
CA VAL A 101 -2.54 -9.48 -6.18
C VAL A 101 -3.49 -10.65 -5.97
N VAL A 102 -4.47 -10.78 -6.86
CA VAL A 102 -5.41 -11.92 -6.92
C VAL A 102 -5.17 -12.65 -8.22
N VAL A 103 -4.98 -13.97 -8.15
CA VAL A 103 -4.83 -14.82 -9.32
C VAL A 103 -6.03 -15.76 -9.42
N VAL A 104 -6.84 -15.54 -10.44
CA VAL A 104 -8.01 -16.38 -10.78
C VAL A 104 -7.54 -17.53 -11.65
N ARG A 105 -7.84 -18.78 -11.24
CA ARG A 105 -7.44 -19.96 -11.99
C ARG A 105 -8.64 -20.70 -12.58
N TYR A 106 -8.55 -20.98 -13.88
CA TYR A 106 -9.37 -21.96 -14.58
C TYR A 106 -8.57 -23.21 -14.86
N PHE A 107 -9.09 -24.36 -14.40
CA PHE A 107 -8.45 -25.67 -14.61
C PHE A 107 -8.60 -26.15 -16.06
N GLY A 108 -7.52 -26.59 -16.67
CA GLY A 108 -7.49 -27.02 -18.08
C GLY A 108 -7.63 -28.52 -18.33
N GLY A 109 -8.01 -29.29 -17.29
CA GLY A 109 -8.14 -30.74 -17.41
C GLY A 109 -6.88 -31.54 -17.06
N ILE A 110 -5.69 -30.92 -17.09
CA ILE A 110 -4.41 -31.58 -16.79
C ILE A 110 -3.85 -31.01 -15.48
N LYS A 111 -3.50 -31.90 -14.53
CA LYS A 111 -2.87 -31.52 -13.27
C LYS A 111 -1.41 -31.06 -13.51
N LEU A 112 -1.06 -29.88 -13.03
CA LEU A 112 0.29 -29.32 -13.20
C LEU A 112 1.30 -29.84 -12.16
N GLY A 113 0.82 -30.42 -11.05
CA GLY A 113 1.62 -30.73 -9.90
C GLY A 113 2.08 -29.47 -9.13
N ILE A 114 2.64 -29.64 -7.94
CA ILE A 114 3.11 -28.54 -7.10
C ILE A 114 4.14 -27.63 -7.82
N PRO A 115 5.18 -28.16 -8.49
CA PRO A 115 6.15 -27.32 -9.19
C PRO A 115 5.52 -26.50 -10.34
N GLY A 116 4.56 -27.10 -11.07
CA GLY A 116 3.85 -26.41 -12.14
C GLY A 116 2.94 -25.30 -11.63
N LEU A 117 2.25 -25.52 -10.49
CA LEU A 117 1.45 -24.49 -9.84
C LEU A 117 2.31 -23.32 -9.38
N ILE A 118 3.41 -23.58 -8.66
CA ILE A 118 4.34 -22.53 -8.22
C ILE A 118 4.79 -21.68 -9.40
N ARG A 119 5.23 -22.31 -10.50
CA ARG A 119 5.65 -21.61 -11.71
C ARG A 119 4.52 -20.77 -12.29
N ALA A 120 3.31 -21.31 -12.40
CA ALA A 120 2.17 -20.64 -13.03
C ALA A 120 1.72 -19.41 -12.23
N TYR A 121 1.57 -19.53 -10.90
CA TYR A 121 1.21 -18.40 -10.03
C TYR A 121 2.28 -17.33 -10.02
N LYS A 122 3.56 -17.74 -9.96
CA LYS A 122 4.70 -16.82 -10.04
C LYS A 122 4.71 -16.07 -11.37
N THR A 123 4.55 -16.77 -12.49
CA THR A 123 4.66 -16.18 -13.83
C THR A 123 3.50 -15.23 -14.13
N SER A 124 2.26 -15.62 -13.80
CA SER A 124 1.09 -14.76 -14.00
C SER A 124 1.15 -13.48 -13.16
N THR A 125 1.63 -13.59 -11.93
CA THR A 125 1.85 -12.43 -11.05
C THR A 125 2.93 -11.53 -11.60
N ALA A 126 4.09 -12.09 -12.02
CA ALA A 126 5.17 -11.31 -12.61
C ALA A 126 4.71 -10.55 -13.86
N ASP A 127 3.86 -11.15 -14.70
CA ASP A 127 3.29 -10.50 -15.88
C ASP A 127 2.38 -9.32 -15.49
N ALA A 128 1.52 -9.48 -14.46
CA ALA A 128 0.70 -8.37 -13.96
C ALA A 128 1.56 -7.22 -13.41
N LEU A 129 2.61 -7.54 -12.65
CA LEU A 129 3.48 -6.52 -12.06
C LEU A 129 4.37 -5.84 -13.11
N ALA A 130 4.78 -6.54 -14.16
CA ALA A 130 5.51 -5.95 -15.29
C ALA A 130 4.65 -4.96 -16.09
N ASN A 131 3.33 -5.17 -16.13
CA ASN A 131 2.37 -4.28 -16.77
C ASN A 131 1.94 -3.10 -15.85
N ALA A 132 2.32 -3.12 -14.57
CA ALA A 132 1.95 -2.08 -13.62
C ALA A 132 2.80 -0.82 -13.75
N GLN A 133 2.18 0.34 -13.55
CA GLN A 133 2.90 1.58 -13.35
C GLN A 133 3.35 1.66 -11.89
N ILE A 134 4.63 1.43 -11.64
CA ILE A 134 5.22 1.55 -10.30
C ILE A 134 5.37 3.02 -9.95
N VAL A 135 4.95 3.38 -8.74
CA VAL A 135 5.05 4.73 -8.16
C VAL A 135 5.77 4.67 -6.81
N GLU A 136 6.44 5.76 -6.47
CA GLU A 136 6.97 5.96 -5.13
C GLU A 136 5.94 6.68 -4.27
N LYS A 137 5.64 6.11 -3.09
CA LYS A 137 4.81 6.72 -2.06
C LYS A 137 5.67 7.19 -0.90
N ILE A 138 5.21 8.21 -0.20
CA ILE A 138 5.85 8.76 1.00
C ILE A 138 4.97 8.47 2.20
N ALA A 139 5.54 7.80 3.20
CA ALA A 139 4.87 7.59 4.46
C ALA A 139 4.86 8.90 5.26
N SER A 140 3.68 9.33 5.65
CA SER A 140 3.45 10.58 6.38
C SER A 140 2.38 10.40 7.46
N LYS A 141 2.38 11.32 8.42
CA LYS A 141 1.29 11.48 9.39
C LYS A 141 0.55 12.77 9.13
N MET A 142 -0.76 12.73 9.35
CA MET A 142 -1.61 13.90 9.27
C MET A 142 -1.69 14.56 10.65
N TYR A 143 -1.46 15.87 10.71
CA TYR A 143 -1.60 16.68 11.90
C TYR A 143 -2.59 17.79 11.68
N ARG A 144 -3.41 18.04 12.71
CA ARG A 144 -4.14 19.29 12.90
C ARG A 144 -3.38 20.13 13.93
N ILE A 145 -2.99 21.32 13.52
CA ILE A 145 -2.28 22.29 14.36
C ILE A 145 -3.33 23.27 14.88
N HIS A 146 -3.51 23.32 16.19
CA HIS A 146 -4.37 24.31 16.87
C HIS A 146 -3.49 25.42 17.45
N PHE A 147 -3.88 26.67 17.26
CA PHE A 147 -3.11 27.82 17.77
C PHE A 147 -3.97 29.07 17.91
N GLY A 148 -3.52 30.00 18.77
CA GLY A 148 -4.13 31.32 18.90
C GLY A 148 -3.64 32.30 17.82
N TYR A 149 -4.40 33.37 17.58
CA TYR A 149 -4.08 34.38 16.58
C TYR A 149 -2.66 34.97 16.74
N MET A 150 -2.20 35.16 17.98
CA MET A 150 -0.85 35.69 18.29
C MET A 150 0.28 34.79 17.79
N SER A 151 0.07 33.47 17.72
CA SER A 151 1.04 32.48 17.29
C SER A 151 1.03 32.21 15.79
N MET A 152 0.08 32.79 15.05
CA MET A 152 -0.11 32.57 13.61
C MET A 152 1.17 32.73 12.80
N ASN A 153 1.90 33.84 12.98
CA ASN A 153 3.12 34.11 12.22
C ASN A 153 4.21 33.05 12.48
N SER A 154 4.33 32.57 13.72
CA SER A 154 5.30 31.56 14.11
C SER A 154 4.94 30.20 13.50
N VAL A 155 3.67 29.79 13.57
CA VAL A 155 3.19 28.56 12.95
C VAL A 155 3.39 28.59 11.42
N MET A 156 2.96 29.68 10.76
CA MET A 156 3.12 29.86 9.31
C MET A 156 4.59 29.82 8.88
N LYS A 157 5.48 30.40 9.69
CA LYS A 157 6.91 30.36 9.42
C LYS A 157 7.46 28.93 9.49
N VAL A 158 7.12 28.14 10.50
CA VAL A 158 7.56 26.74 10.62
C VAL A 158 7.07 25.92 9.42
N LEU A 159 5.79 26.03 9.06
CA LEU A 159 5.21 25.31 7.91
C LEU A 159 5.93 25.68 6.60
N LYS A 160 6.17 26.96 6.36
CA LYS A 160 6.88 27.46 5.18
C LYS A 160 8.32 26.99 5.12
N ASP A 161 9.06 27.12 6.23
CA ASP A 161 10.48 26.74 6.31
C ASP A 161 10.68 25.23 6.09
N MET A 162 9.70 24.42 6.48
CA MET A 162 9.70 22.96 6.29
C MET A 162 9.06 22.55 4.96
N GLY A 163 8.52 23.47 4.16
CA GLY A 163 7.87 23.18 2.88
C GLY A 163 6.59 22.35 3.01
N LEU A 164 5.88 22.49 4.15
CA LEU A 164 4.68 21.70 4.43
C LEU A 164 3.43 22.34 3.83
N GLU A 165 2.63 21.52 3.15
CA GLU A 165 1.37 21.94 2.55
C GLU A 165 0.32 22.21 3.64
N GLN A 166 -0.44 23.30 3.47
CA GLN A 166 -1.46 23.72 4.41
C GLN A 166 -2.85 23.40 3.84
N LYS A 167 -3.65 22.63 4.59
CA LYS A 167 -5.01 22.24 4.22
C LYS A 167 -6.00 22.63 5.31
N ASN A 168 -7.28 22.71 4.95
CA ASN A 168 -8.40 22.91 5.88
C ASN A 168 -8.17 24.05 6.88
N GLN A 169 -7.62 25.17 6.41
CA GLN A 169 -7.30 26.33 7.24
C GLN A 169 -8.59 26.97 7.81
N LYS A 170 -8.61 27.18 9.12
CA LYS A 170 -9.66 27.91 9.83
C LYS A 170 -9.01 29.01 10.67
N PHE A 171 -9.51 30.24 10.54
CA PHE A 171 -9.00 31.42 11.21
C PHE A 171 -10.14 32.12 11.96
N ASP A 172 -10.57 31.51 13.06
CA ASP A 172 -11.54 32.04 14.01
C ASP A 172 -10.87 32.38 15.35
N MET A 173 -11.64 32.42 16.44
CA MET A 173 -11.08 32.60 17.79
C MET A 173 -10.03 31.53 18.16
N GLU A 174 -10.23 30.33 17.67
CA GLU A 174 -9.24 29.25 17.65
C GLU A 174 -8.89 28.96 16.19
N CYS A 175 -7.62 29.14 15.85
CA CYS A 175 -7.13 28.85 14.49
C CYS A 175 -6.72 27.38 14.40
N SER A 176 -6.93 26.77 13.22
CA SER A 176 -6.43 25.44 12.92
C SER A 176 -5.98 25.28 11.48
N ILE A 177 -4.97 24.44 11.27
CA ILE A 177 -4.42 24.08 9.95
C ILE A 177 -4.10 22.60 9.96
N ASP A 178 -4.55 21.88 8.92
CA ASP A 178 -4.15 20.50 8.69
C ASP A 178 -2.92 20.45 7.77
N THR A 179 -1.98 19.56 8.09
CA THR A 179 -0.78 19.34 7.29
C THR A 179 -0.37 17.87 7.29
N SER A 180 0.27 17.43 6.21
CA SER A 180 0.88 16.10 6.11
C SER A 180 2.39 16.22 6.33
N VAL A 181 2.91 15.48 7.30
CA VAL A 181 4.34 15.49 7.66
C VAL A 181 4.93 14.11 7.38
N ARG A 182 5.91 14.04 6.49
CA ARG A 182 6.61 12.78 6.20
C ARG A 182 7.36 12.28 7.43
N LEU A 183 7.43 10.95 7.58
CA LEU A 183 7.96 10.32 8.81
C LEU A 183 9.39 10.74 9.14
N SER A 184 10.23 10.98 8.13
CA SER A 184 11.61 11.43 8.33
C SER A 184 11.74 12.85 8.90
N LEU A 185 10.67 13.65 8.88
CA LEU A 185 10.65 15.03 9.39
C LEU A 185 9.85 15.19 10.69
N LEU A 186 9.24 14.10 11.20
CA LEU A 186 8.32 14.19 12.36
C LEU A 186 8.99 14.79 13.59
N GLU A 187 10.14 14.27 14.00
CA GLU A 187 10.86 14.74 15.19
C GLU A 187 11.15 16.24 15.10
N THR A 188 11.70 16.69 13.96
CA THR A 188 11.98 18.11 13.74
C THR A 188 10.71 18.97 13.72
N PHE A 189 9.61 18.43 13.15
CA PHE A 189 8.33 19.13 13.11
C PHE A 189 7.72 19.30 14.51
N GLU A 190 7.67 18.21 15.28
CA GLU A 190 7.12 18.20 16.64
C GLU A 190 7.94 19.11 17.57
N GLU A 191 9.28 19.08 17.49
CA GLU A 191 10.18 19.96 18.22
C GLU A 191 9.92 21.45 17.88
N ARG A 192 9.93 21.80 16.60
CA ARG A 192 9.73 23.19 16.16
C ARG A 192 8.33 23.74 16.47
N MET A 193 7.30 22.89 16.40
CA MET A 193 5.94 23.30 16.79
C MET A 193 5.78 23.40 18.32
N GLY A 194 6.47 22.54 19.08
CA GLY A 194 6.51 22.60 20.54
C GLY A 194 7.13 23.90 21.09
N ASP A 195 8.03 24.51 20.32
CA ASP A 195 8.63 25.83 20.67
C ASP A 195 7.68 27.01 20.40
N VAL A 196 6.55 26.80 19.73
CA VAL A 196 5.57 27.86 19.46
C VAL A 196 4.55 27.93 20.59
N GLU A 197 4.59 29.05 21.33
CA GLU A 197 3.70 29.30 22.46
C GLU A 197 2.21 29.23 22.05
N GLY A 198 1.41 28.46 22.81
CA GLY A 198 -0.03 28.29 22.55
C GLY A 198 -0.35 27.44 21.34
N CYS A 199 0.60 26.67 20.81
CA CYS A 199 0.40 25.70 19.74
C CYS A 199 0.16 24.31 20.33
N HIS A 200 -0.80 23.57 19.75
CA HIS A 200 -1.11 22.19 20.09
C HIS A 200 -1.26 21.34 18.83
N LEU A 201 -0.64 20.15 18.83
CA LEU A 201 -0.70 19.18 17.74
C LEU A 201 -1.68 18.06 18.05
N GLU A 202 -2.55 17.76 17.12
CA GLU A 202 -3.47 16.62 17.13
C GLU A 202 -3.16 15.73 15.91
N GLU A 203 -2.84 14.46 16.12
CA GLU A 203 -2.71 13.47 15.03
C GLU A 203 -4.12 13.06 14.57
N ILE A 204 -4.43 13.16 13.24
CA ILE A 204 -5.76 12.96 12.67
C ILE A 204 -5.76 11.91 11.54
#